data_1d919bd000de83bc6db1c2073df8d2c7
#
_entry.id   1d919bd000de83bc6db1c2073df8d2c7
#
_cell.length_a   1.000
_cell.length_b   1.000
_cell.length_c   1.000
_cell.angle_alpha   90.00
_cell.angle_beta   90.00
_cell.angle_gamma   90.00
#
_symmetry.space_group_name_H-M   'P 1'
#
loop_
_entity.id
_entity.type
_entity.pdbx_description
1 polymer ?
#
loop_
_entity_poly.entity_id
_entity_poly.type
_entity_poly.pdbx_seq_one_letter_code
_entity_poly.pdbx_strand_id
1 'polypeptide(L)'
;MTRIARLPLALAASLAFTAAPGFAQTHFETFDETVFFGDSLTDSGYFRPLMPASAQSVTGRFTTNPGLVWSEYLADYYGTNAQTAWLATGATPRADSGDNYAVGGARVATDVTGALGYTPSLNSQVTEYLRRTGGVANPNALYTVWGGANDLFAITAGAPVQATLGGAVAAQVGIVGRLQAAGAQYVLVPSIPDLGMTPGFLAQGAAASAQGTALATNYNNALYSALAAQNLRVIPLNTFSFLREVAANPSAYNFRNVTGTACQPQITAQSLTCNPTSYVSADAASAYAFADGVHPTTAAHKLLADYTTATIEGPRQIAVLPHSAATIGRLRADMLADHFDSRQAFEGWRVWGDIRYDNQRYKRGMAGDGVDGGGLTLTVGADQRAGEFAYGVFGHAGRQSLDYGARRGDYRQKEAGIGGHLGWHGKQGWVDGQLGWTKLDFDINRDVWLGPAMRTHQGSAGGDNLSAGVSGGWRFDHGRLSHGPVARVLMQKIEIDGYTESQADLSTALAFPAQDFDSLQASLGWQADFSINDHLQPFVRATFDRELGDAPTQAYAQMTSLPGTMPYAVPAPKFDDGYATLTYGVRSQLWGMDMLTGSSLTVGQDGGSHMSTYLTIGKRF
;
A
#
# COMPACT_ATOMS: atom_id res chain seq x y z
N MET A 1 -45.65 -7.76 -50.14
CA MET A 1 -45.16 -8.79 -49.23
C MET A 1 -43.66 -8.61 -49.11
N THR A 2 -43.25 -7.81 -48.13
CA THR A 2 -41.87 -7.38 -47.87
C THR A 2 -41.20 -8.40 -46.98
N ARG A 3 -40.14 -9.04 -47.49
CA ARG A 3 -39.31 -9.96 -46.69
C ARG A 3 -38.36 -9.14 -45.82
N ILE A 4 -38.61 -9.16 -44.49
CA ILE A 4 -37.68 -8.65 -43.48
C ILE A 4 -36.48 -9.61 -43.42
N ALA A 5 -35.32 -9.16 -43.85
CA ALA A 5 -34.06 -9.88 -43.69
C ALA A 5 -33.67 -9.90 -42.21
N ARG A 6 -33.56 -11.11 -41.67
CA ARG A 6 -33.10 -11.33 -40.31
C ARG A 6 -31.59 -11.02 -40.23
N LEU A 7 -31.20 -9.99 -39.43
CA LEU A 7 -29.81 -9.79 -38.99
C LEU A 7 -29.40 -11.01 -38.14
N PRO A 8 -28.26 -11.63 -38.38
CA PRO A 8 -27.72 -12.62 -37.46
C PRO A 8 -27.11 -11.88 -36.25
N LEU A 9 -27.53 -12.31 -35.07
CA LEU A 9 -26.96 -11.99 -33.76
C LEU A 9 -25.46 -12.32 -33.74
N ALA A 10 -24.61 -11.29 -33.85
CA ALA A 10 -23.18 -11.36 -33.57
C ALA A 10 -22.83 -10.70 -32.21
N LEU A 11 -23.82 -10.58 -31.31
CA LEU A 11 -23.65 -9.92 -30.01
C LEU A 11 -23.74 -10.88 -28.81
N ALA A 12 -23.54 -12.19 -29.01
CA ALA A 12 -23.72 -13.20 -27.95
C ALA A 12 -22.50 -14.13 -27.77
N ALA A 13 -21.28 -13.64 -27.97
CA ALA A 13 -20.07 -14.44 -27.76
C ALA A 13 -19.12 -13.88 -26.67
N SER A 14 -19.57 -12.95 -25.84
CA SER A 14 -18.73 -12.35 -24.78
C SER A 14 -19.02 -12.85 -23.36
N LEU A 15 -19.69 -14.00 -23.20
CA LEU A 15 -20.04 -14.51 -21.87
C LEU A 15 -19.85 -16.03 -21.79
N ALA A 16 -18.63 -16.53 -21.87
CA ALA A 16 -18.25 -17.85 -21.35
C ALA A 16 -16.72 -18.06 -21.35
N PHE A 17 -15.97 -17.36 -20.52
CA PHE A 17 -14.69 -17.87 -20.02
C PHE A 17 -14.67 -17.71 -18.51
N THR A 18 -15.38 -18.63 -17.85
CA THR A 18 -15.21 -18.85 -16.42
C THR A 18 -14.13 -19.91 -16.23
N ALA A 19 -13.24 -19.63 -15.30
CA ALA A 19 -12.27 -20.53 -14.69
C ALA A 19 -11.12 -21.00 -15.58
N ALA A 20 -10.07 -20.18 -15.63
CA ALA A 20 -8.71 -20.73 -15.78
C ALA A 20 -8.37 -21.55 -14.52
N PRO A 21 -7.62 -22.69 -14.66
CA PRO A 21 -7.18 -23.46 -13.50
C PRO A 21 -6.37 -22.59 -12.57
N GLY A 22 -6.64 -22.70 -11.27
CA GLY A 22 -5.93 -21.94 -10.24
C GLY A 22 -4.44 -22.23 -10.30
N PHE A 23 -3.68 -21.29 -10.82
CA PHE A 23 -2.26 -21.20 -10.53
C PHE A 23 -2.15 -20.86 -9.05
N ALA A 24 -1.24 -21.54 -8.33
CA ALA A 24 -0.96 -21.24 -6.93
C ALA A 24 -0.69 -19.74 -6.81
N GLN A 25 -1.50 -19.04 -5.99
CA GLN A 25 -1.27 -17.64 -5.71
C GLN A 25 0.10 -17.53 -5.04
N THR A 26 1.06 -16.94 -5.73
CA THR A 26 2.27 -16.45 -5.08
C THR A 26 1.81 -15.34 -4.14
N HIS A 27 1.88 -15.58 -2.83
CA HIS A 27 1.69 -14.55 -1.83
C HIS A 27 2.88 -13.59 -1.95
N PHE A 28 2.65 -12.40 -2.44
CA PHE A 28 3.63 -11.31 -2.35
C PHE A 28 3.50 -10.73 -0.94
N GLU A 29 4.34 -11.19 -0.04
CA GLU A 29 4.40 -10.69 1.33
C GLU A 29 4.99 -9.28 1.32
N THR A 30 4.39 -8.37 2.11
CA THR A 30 4.94 -7.01 2.29
C THR A 30 6.25 -7.07 3.05
N PHE A 31 6.29 -7.88 4.11
CA PHE A 31 7.46 -8.17 4.91
C PHE A 31 7.62 -9.69 5.05
N ASP A 32 8.84 -10.17 4.94
CA ASP A 32 9.16 -11.59 5.16
C ASP A 32 9.10 -11.95 6.64
N GLU A 33 9.31 -10.96 7.52
CA GLU A 33 9.49 -11.13 8.95
C GLU A 33 9.08 -9.84 9.68
N THR A 34 8.62 -9.97 10.92
CA THR A 34 8.45 -8.86 11.87
C THR A 34 9.25 -9.13 13.13
N VAL A 35 10.16 -8.22 13.47
CA VAL A 35 11.04 -8.34 14.65
C VAL A 35 10.70 -7.23 15.64
N PHE A 36 10.42 -7.61 16.88
CA PHE A 36 9.92 -6.68 17.90
C PHE A 36 10.93 -6.50 19.03
N PHE A 37 11.31 -5.24 19.30
CA PHE A 37 12.07 -4.83 20.47
C PHE A 37 11.26 -3.82 21.26
N GLY A 38 11.13 -4.03 22.57
CA GLY A 38 10.31 -3.14 23.36
C GLY A 38 10.17 -3.55 24.82
N ASP A 39 9.16 -2.97 25.43
CA ASP A 39 8.77 -3.19 26.81
C ASP A 39 7.42 -3.94 26.91
N SER A 40 6.69 -3.74 28.03
CA SER A 40 5.41 -4.38 28.31
C SER A 40 4.32 -4.15 27.25
N LEU A 41 4.36 -3.01 26.52
CA LEU A 41 3.38 -2.75 25.46
C LEU A 41 3.52 -3.74 24.30
N THR A 42 4.72 -4.28 24.10
CA THR A 42 5.07 -5.12 22.94
C THR A 42 5.27 -6.61 23.32
N ASP A 43 5.46 -6.92 24.61
CA ASP A 43 5.74 -8.25 25.16
C ASP A 43 4.55 -9.21 24.92
N SER A 44 4.78 -10.26 24.14
CA SER A 44 3.79 -11.29 23.81
C SER A 44 3.76 -12.47 24.80
N GLY A 45 4.53 -12.42 25.89
CA GLY A 45 4.47 -13.43 26.96
C GLY A 45 5.79 -13.90 27.55
N TYR A 46 6.81 -13.04 27.60
CA TYR A 46 8.12 -13.36 28.20
C TYR A 46 8.00 -13.96 29.62
N PHE A 47 7.16 -13.37 30.47
CA PHE A 47 6.96 -13.81 31.86
C PHE A 47 5.95 -14.95 32.02
N ARG A 48 5.32 -15.44 30.95
CA ARG A 48 4.29 -16.49 31.03
C ARG A 48 4.75 -17.77 31.76
N PRO A 49 6.01 -18.26 31.58
CA PRO A 49 6.47 -19.44 32.31
C PRO A 49 6.52 -19.29 33.83
N LEU A 50 6.59 -18.05 34.34
CA LEU A 50 6.58 -17.78 35.80
C LEU A 50 5.16 -17.77 36.38
N MET A 51 4.13 -17.76 35.53
CA MET A 51 2.75 -17.85 35.99
C MET A 51 2.40 -19.30 36.40
N PRO A 52 1.45 -19.51 37.36
CA PRO A 52 0.97 -20.84 37.67
C PRO A 52 0.54 -21.60 36.41
N ALA A 53 0.92 -22.86 36.27
CA ALA A 53 0.68 -23.64 35.06
C ALA A 53 -0.80 -23.63 34.63
N SER A 54 -1.74 -23.67 35.60
CA SER A 54 -3.18 -23.60 35.35
C SER A 54 -3.67 -22.23 34.84
N ALA A 55 -2.87 -21.16 34.98
CA ALA A 55 -3.23 -19.80 34.58
C ALA A 55 -2.49 -19.33 33.32
N GLN A 56 -1.47 -20.04 32.81
CA GLN A 56 -0.63 -19.61 31.70
C GLN A 56 -1.41 -19.36 30.40
N SER A 57 -2.53 -20.05 30.18
CA SER A 57 -3.39 -19.83 29.00
C SER A 57 -4.19 -18.52 29.05
N VAL A 58 -4.37 -17.94 30.25
CA VAL A 58 -5.19 -16.74 30.49
C VAL A 58 -4.43 -15.63 31.20
N THR A 59 -3.10 -15.64 31.16
CA THR A 59 -2.21 -14.62 31.73
C THR A 59 -0.94 -14.50 30.91
N GLY A 60 -0.06 -13.58 31.27
CA GLY A 60 1.29 -13.49 30.72
C GLY A 60 1.50 -12.43 29.66
N ARG A 61 0.47 -11.65 29.31
CA ARG A 61 0.59 -10.43 28.51
C ARG A 61 0.18 -9.21 29.31
N PHE A 62 0.72 -8.07 29.01
CA PHE A 62 0.38 -6.80 29.69
C PHE A 62 -0.87 -6.16 29.07
N THR A 63 -2.00 -6.86 29.15
CA THR A 63 -3.29 -6.47 28.60
C THR A 63 -4.43 -7.19 29.34
N THR A 64 -5.65 -7.11 28.85
CA THR A 64 -6.79 -7.96 29.27
C THR A 64 -6.66 -9.35 28.66
N ASN A 65 -5.97 -10.27 29.38
CA ASN A 65 -5.76 -11.63 28.92
C ASN A 65 -7.08 -12.44 28.83
N PRO A 66 -7.17 -13.42 27.90
CA PRO A 66 -6.13 -13.93 27.02
C PRO A 66 -5.96 -13.13 25.72
N GLY A 67 -6.51 -11.91 25.62
CA GLY A 67 -6.40 -11.04 24.46
C GLY A 67 -4.95 -10.75 24.06
N LEU A 68 -4.76 -10.36 22.81
CA LEU A 68 -3.46 -10.13 22.19
C LEU A 68 -2.97 -8.70 22.47
N VAL A 69 -1.66 -8.49 22.37
CA VAL A 69 -1.02 -7.18 22.31
C VAL A 69 -0.85 -6.73 20.84
N TRP A 70 -0.56 -5.46 20.61
CA TRP A 70 -0.53 -4.87 19.27
C TRP A 70 0.47 -5.53 18.32
N SER A 71 1.61 -5.99 18.85
CA SER A 71 2.64 -6.68 18.07
C SER A 71 2.12 -7.99 17.46
N GLU A 72 1.30 -8.74 18.21
CA GLU A 72 0.68 -9.98 17.75
C GLU A 72 -0.37 -9.68 16.66
N TYR A 73 -1.23 -8.66 16.84
CA TYR A 73 -2.18 -8.23 15.81
C TYR A 73 -1.50 -7.73 14.52
N LEU A 74 -0.35 -7.04 14.66
CA LEU A 74 0.41 -6.55 13.51
C LEU A 74 1.07 -7.71 12.74
N ALA A 75 1.69 -8.64 13.46
CA ALA A 75 2.28 -9.84 12.85
C ALA A 75 1.23 -10.69 12.14
N ASP A 76 0.04 -10.86 12.75
CA ASP A 76 -1.08 -11.59 12.16
C ASP A 76 -1.56 -10.94 10.86
N TYR A 77 -1.63 -9.59 10.81
CA TYR A 77 -1.97 -8.86 9.60
C TYR A 77 -1.01 -9.14 8.43
N TYR A 78 0.30 -9.19 8.70
CA TYR A 78 1.33 -9.45 7.68
C TYR A 78 1.61 -10.94 7.44
N GLY A 79 0.95 -11.85 8.19
CA GLY A 79 1.19 -13.29 8.09
C GLY A 79 2.54 -13.73 8.65
N THR A 80 3.12 -12.93 9.54
CA THR A 80 4.40 -13.17 10.21
C THR A 80 4.22 -13.68 11.63
N ASN A 81 5.26 -13.61 12.46
CA ASN A 81 5.31 -14.20 13.79
C ASN A 81 5.64 -13.14 14.85
N ALA A 82 4.93 -13.15 15.98
CA ALA A 82 5.23 -12.34 17.16
C ALA A 82 5.40 -13.21 18.42
N GLN A 83 5.72 -14.50 18.28
CA GLN A 83 6.07 -15.35 19.42
C GLN A 83 7.35 -14.84 20.10
N THR A 84 7.47 -15.11 21.37
CA THR A 84 8.64 -14.66 22.16
C THR A 84 9.93 -15.27 21.63
N ALA A 85 10.97 -14.47 21.51
CA ALA A 85 12.33 -14.92 21.16
C ALA A 85 13.03 -15.58 22.36
N TRP A 86 12.57 -15.30 23.56
CA TRP A 86 13.08 -15.82 24.83
C TRP A 86 11.99 -15.81 25.90
N LEU A 87 12.23 -16.58 26.96
CA LEU A 87 11.30 -16.78 28.06
C LEU A 87 12.01 -16.61 29.41
N ALA A 88 11.31 -16.01 30.37
CA ALA A 88 11.81 -15.85 31.73
C ALA A 88 12.02 -17.19 32.41
N THR A 89 13.17 -17.32 33.10
CA THR A 89 13.47 -18.48 33.99
C THR A 89 13.86 -18.02 35.41
N GLY A 90 13.75 -16.72 35.67
CA GLY A 90 14.19 -16.05 36.90
C GLY A 90 15.51 -15.30 36.70
N ALA A 91 16.65 -15.98 36.51
CA ALA A 91 17.97 -15.36 36.46
C ALA A 91 18.44 -15.10 35.01
N THR A 92 18.39 -16.09 34.12
CA THR A 92 18.85 -15.99 32.75
C THR A 92 17.74 -16.40 31.79
N PRO A 93 17.39 -15.60 30.76
CA PRO A 93 16.36 -15.97 29.81
C PRO A 93 16.71 -17.28 29.08
N ARG A 94 15.70 -18.12 28.87
CA ARG A 94 15.81 -19.28 27.97
C ARG A 94 15.45 -18.85 26.56
N ALA A 95 16.29 -19.21 25.59
CA ALA A 95 15.98 -18.96 24.18
C ALA A 95 14.69 -19.65 23.76
N ASP A 96 13.91 -18.96 22.92
CA ASP A 96 12.73 -19.47 22.22
C ASP A 96 12.86 -19.16 20.72
N SER A 97 11.93 -19.65 19.91
CA SER A 97 12.05 -19.62 18.44
C SER A 97 11.37 -18.44 17.77
N GLY A 98 10.77 -17.53 18.53
CA GLY A 98 10.06 -16.38 17.99
C GLY A 98 10.93 -15.16 17.75
N ASP A 99 10.31 -14.11 17.22
CA ASP A 99 10.96 -12.86 16.78
C ASP A 99 10.58 -11.66 17.66
N ASN A 100 9.84 -11.90 18.74
CA ASN A 100 9.50 -10.88 19.72
C ASN A 100 10.47 -10.93 20.91
N TYR A 101 11.42 -9.99 20.93
CA TYR A 101 12.43 -9.80 21.97
C TYR A 101 11.95 -8.90 23.12
N ALA A 102 10.76 -8.28 22.98
CA ALA A 102 10.25 -7.33 23.96
C ALA A 102 10.00 -7.97 25.34
N VAL A 103 10.28 -7.22 26.39
CA VAL A 103 10.15 -7.69 27.79
C VAL A 103 9.52 -6.62 28.66
N GLY A 104 8.48 -6.98 29.38
CA GLY A 104 7.82 -6.08 30.32
C GLY A 104 8.77 -5.45 31.33
N GLY A 105 8.67 -4.13 31.52
CA GLY A 105 9.55 -3.37 32.42
C GLY A 105 10.91 -2.98 31.83
N ALA A 106 11.20 -3.36 30.58
CA ALA A 106 12.49 -3.06 29.95
C ALA A 106 12.73 -1.55 29.83
N ARG A 107 13.92 -1.11 30.26
CA ARG A 107 14.46 0.21 29.98
C ARG A 107 15.24 0.20 28.67
N VAL A 108 15.55 1.36 28.12
CA VAL A 108 16.23 1.42 26.82
C VAL A 108 17.68 0.99 26.93
N ALA A 109 18.44 1.58 27.85
CA ALA A 109 19.89 1.47 27.88
C ALA A 109 20.40 0.32 28.76
N THR A 110 19.76 0.06 29.89
CA THR A 110 20.30 -0.77 30.97
C THR A 110 19.35 -1.86 31.41
N ASP A 111 19.88 -3.06 31.57
CA ASP A 111 19.16 -4.18 32.16
C ASP A 111 18.78 -3.89 33.61
N VAL A 112 17.65 -4.43 34.04
CA VAL A 112 17.20 -4.35 35.43
C VAL A 112 16.82 -5.73 35.96
N THR A 113 16.82 -5.88 37.29
CA THR A 113 16.26 -7.07 37.96
C THR A 113 15.12 -6.61 38.81
N GLY A 114 13.90 -6.97 38.40
CA GLY A 114 12.67 -6.66 39.12
C GLY A 114 12.16 -7.84 39.97
N ALA A 115 10.94 -7.72 40.51
CA ALA A 115 10.29 -8.75 41.29
C ALA A 115 10.06 -10.06 40.54
N LEU A 116 9.95 -9.98 39.17
CA LEU A 116 9.77 -11.16 38.31
C LEU A 116 11.11 -11.67 37.72
N GLY A 117 12.25 -11.15 38.19
CA GLY A 117 13.58 -11.56 37.76
C GLY A 117 14.25 -10.62 36.76
N TYR A 118 15.14 -11.17 35.96
CA TYR A 118 15.93 -10.41 34.98
C TYR A 118 15.08 -9.85 33.82
N THR A 119 15.27 -8.58 33.54
CA THR A 119 14.57 -7.82 32.50
C THR A 119 15.61 -7.18 31.58
N PRO A 120 15.89 -7.78 30.43
CA PRO A 120 16.84 -7.24 29.46
C PRO A 120 16.34 -5.92 28.85
N SER A 121 17.25 -4.94 28.74
CA SER A 121 17.00 -3.66 28.08
C SER A 121 16.81 -3.85 26.57
N LEU A 122 16.25 -2.80 25.90
CA LEU A 122 16.18 -2.79 24.44
C LEU A 122 17.57 -2.97 23.81
N ASN A 123 18.61 -2.39 24.44
CA ASN A 123 19.99 -2.56 24.00
C ASN A 123 20.42 -4.04 24.03
N SER A 124 20.10 -4.77 25.09
CA SER A 124 20.38 -6.21 25.21
C SER A 124 19.52 -7.05 24.27
N GLN A 125 18.26 -6.67 24.03
CA GLN A 125 17.36 -7.30 23.06
C GLN A 125 17.96 -7.27 21.66
N VAL A 126 18.35 -6.10 21.16
CA VAL A 126 18.95 -5.93 19.83
C VAL A 126 20.32 -6.61 19.75
N THR A 127 21.12 -6.59 20.84
CA THR A 127 22.41 -7.29 20.89
C THR A 127 22.22 -8.80 20.73
N GLU A 128 21.22 -9.38 21.39
CA GLU A 128 20.91 -10.81 21.25
C GLU A 128 20.39 -11.15 19.85
N TYR A 129 19.50 -10.32 19.27
CA TYR A 129 19.04 -10.49 17.89
C TYR A 129 20.24 -10.53 16.92
N LEU A 130 21.10 -9.50 16.93
CA LEU A 130 22.26 -9.42 16.05
C LEU A 130 23.25 -10.58 16.29
N ARG A 131 23.39 -11.04 17.55
CA ARG A 131 24.20 -12.24 17.84
C ARG A 131 23.61 -13.48 17.16
N ARG A 132 22.28 -13.67 17.17
CA ARG A 132 21.61 -14.83 16.54
C ARG A 132 21.69 -14.80 15.02
N THR A 133 21.63 -13.62 14.44
CA THR A 133 21.67 -13.41 12.97
C THR A 133 23.08 -13.22 12.41
N GLY A 134 24.13 -13.40 13.24
CA GLY A 134 25.51 -13.22 12.80
C GLY A 134 25.87 -11.78 12.45
N GLY A 135 25.15 -10.80 13.00
CA GLY A 135 25.37 -9.38 12.79
C GLY A 135 24.67 -8.80 11.55
N VAL A 136 23.83 -9.57 10.88
CA VAL A 136 23.11 -9.17 9.67
C VAL A 136 21.62 -9.09 9.95
N ALA A 137 20.99 -7.97 9.60
CA ALA A 137 19.54 -7.80 9.67
C ALA A 137 18.90 -8.12 8.30
N ASN A 138 17.72 -8.74 8.32
CA ASN A 138 16.95 -9.01 7.10
C ASN A 138 16.44 -7.68 6.49
N PRO A 139 16.85 -7.30 5.26
CA PRO A 139 16.44 -6.02 4.66
C PRO A 139 14.94 -5.95 4.34
N ASN A 140 14.24 -7.09 4.26
CA ASN A 140 12.81 -7.17 3.96
C ASN A 140 11.95 -7.31 5.22
N ALA A 141 12.53 -7.29 6.42
CA ALA A 141 11.80 -7.37 7.67
C ALA A 141 11.31 -5.98 8.14
N LEU A 142 10.21 -5.99 8.89
CA LEU A 142 9.77 -4.84 9.69
C LEU A 142 10.33 -4.97 11.10
N TYR A 143 11.17 -4.02 11.51
CA TYR A 143 11.70 -3.93 12.87
C TYR A 143 10.91 -2.92 13.67
N THR A 144 10.65 -3.21 14.94
CA THR A 144 10.03 -2.23 15.85
C THR A 144 10.94 -1.96 17.03
N VAL A 145 11.12 -0.68 17.37
CA VAL A 145 11.93 -0.24 18.52
C VAL A 145 11.07 0.71 19.35
N TRP A 146 10.39 0.18 20.36
CA TRP A 146 9.46 0.96 21.20
C TRP A 146 9.80 0.82 22.69
N GLY A 147 10.37 1.87 23.26
CA GLY A 147 10.76 1.91 24.66
C GLY A 147 10.89 3.33 25.18
N GLY A 148 11.33 3.46 26.42
CA GLY A 148 11.54 4.73 27.12
C GLY A 148 10.51 5.01 28.21
N ALA A 149 9.31 4.44 28.17
CA ALA A 149 8.30 4.66 29.22
C ALA A 149 8.82 4.23 30.61
N ASN A 150 9.51 3.11 30.71
CA ASN A 150 10.10 2.64 31.97
C ASN A 150 11.26 3.52 32.47
N ASP A 151 11.96 4.21 31.57
CA ASP A 151 12.94 5.24 31.94
C ASP A 151 12.24 6.47 32.54
N LEU A 152 11.08 6.87 31.96
CA LEU A 152 10.27 7.96 32.51
C LEU A 152 9.64 7.58 33.86
N PHE A 153 9.20 6.35 34.06
CA PHE A 153 8.74 5.87 35.36
C PHE A 153 9.86 5.85 36.41
N ALA A 154 11.10 5.53 36.01
CA ALA A 154 12.25 5.66 36.91
C ALA A 154 12.48 7.12 37.34
N ILE A 155 12.27 8.10 36.44
CA ILE A 155 12.34 9.54 36.81
C ILE A 155 11.27 9.88 37.83
N THR A 156 10.04 9.45 37.65
CA THR A 156 8.96 9.70 38.63
C THR A 156 9.22 9.00 39.98
N ALA A 157 10.02 7.94 39.99
CA ALA A 157 10.51 7.25 41.18
C ALA A 157 11.79 7.88 41.80
N GLY A 158 12.28 9.01 41.27
CA GLY A 158 13.39 9.77 41.82
C GLY A 158 14.73 9.66 41.07
N ALA A 159 14.77 9.00 39.91
CA ALA A 159 16.00 9.00 39.09
C ALA A 159 16.28 10.39 38.51
N PRO A 160 17.57 10.77 38.30
CA PRO A 160 17.94 12.06 37.75
C PRO A 160 17.36 12.29 36.35
N VAL A 161 16.55 13.33 36.16
CA VAL A 161 15.78 13.60 34.91
C VAL A 161 16.70 13.64 33.70
N GLN A 162 17.68 14.56 33.69
CA GLN A 162 18.53 14.82 32.53
C GLN A 162 19.35 13.59 32.10
N ALA A 163 19.95 12.93 33.08
CA ALA A 163 20.79 11.74 32.80
C ALA A 163 19.95 10.55 32.31
N THR A 164 18.78 10.32 32.90
CA THR A 164 17.92 9.20 32.57
C THR A 164 17.26 9.38 31.20
N LEU A 165 16.63 10.55 30.96
CA LEU A 165 15.98 10.84 29.68
C LEU A 165 17.01 10.91 28.55
N GLY A 166 18.10 11.67 28.73
CA GLY A 166 19.15 11.82 27.72
C GLY A 166 19.86 10.49 27.40
N GLY A 167 20.14 9.67 28.43
CA GLY A 167 20.73 8.35 28.26
C GLY A 167 19.81 7.37 27.49
N ALA A 168 18.52 7.37 27.79
CA ALA A 168 17.54 6.54 27.10
C ALA A 168 17.37 6.94 25.63
N VAL A 169 17.27 8.25 25.32
CA VAL A 169 17.21 8.77 23.94
C VAL A 169 18.46 8.40 23.17
N ALA A 170 19.66 8.64 23.73
CA ALA A 170 20.93 8.32 23.06
C ALA A 170 21.05 6.81 22.78
N ALA A 171 20.60 5.96 23.72
CA ALA A 171 20.62 4.52 23.54
C ALA A 171 19.62 4.07 22.44
N GLN A 172 18.40 4.62 22.40
CA GLN A 172 17.41 4.26 21.39
C GLN A 172 17.87 4.67 19.98
N VAL A 173 18.43 5.86 19.82
CA VAL A 173 19.06 6.32 18.57
C VAL A 173 20.20 5.38 18.16
N GLY A 174 21.08 5.01 19.10
CA GLY A 174 22.16 4.04 18.86
C GLY A 174 21.67 2.65 18.45
N ILE A 175 20.54 2.18 19.01
CA ILE A 175 19.87 0.93 18.64
C ILE A 175 19.40 0.98 17.19
N VAL A 176 18.68 2.04 16.79
CA VAL A 176 18.22 2.25 15.41
C VAL A 176 19.40 2.28 14.45
N GLY A 177 20.45 3.05 14.78
CA GLY A 177 21.66 3.12 13.96
C GLY A 177 22.35 1.77 13.77
N ARG A 178 22.44 0.93 14.82
CA ARG A 178 23.01 -0.43 14.71
C ARG A 178 22.16 -1.34 13.83
N LEU A 179 20.84 -1.31 13.95
CA LEU A 179 19.96 -2.11 13.11
C LEU A 179 20.10 -1.72 11.63
N GLN A 180 20.10 -0.41 11.32
CA GLN A 180 20.27 0.06 9.95
C GLN A 180 21.69 -0.27 9.40
N ALA A 181 22.72 -0.11 10.22
CA ALA A 181 24.07 -0.53 9.83
C ALA A 181 24.20 -2.04 9.59
N ALA A 182 23.36 -2.86 10.24
CA ALA A 182 23.29 -4.30 10.03
C ALA A 182 22.46 -4.68 8.78
N GLY A 183 21.75 -3.73 8.14
CA GLY A 183 20.95 -3.96 6.93
C GLY A 183 19.44 -3.74 7.08
N ALA A 184 18.92 -3.41 8.27
CA ALA A 184 17.50 -3.13 8.46
C ALA A 184 17.06 -1.90 7.66
N GLN A 185 16.08 -2.06 6.76
CA GLN A 185 15.56 -0.97 5.94
C GLN A 185 14.33 -0.31 6.55
N TYR A 186 13.47 -1.09 7.23
CA TYR A 186 12.18 -0.63 7.72
C TYR A 186 12.14 -0.75 9.24
N VAL A 187 12.35 0.38 9.92
CA VAL A 187 12.38 0.46 11.40
C VAL A 187 11.25 1.36 11.88
N LEU A 188 10.25 0.76 12.54
CA LEU A 188 9.13 1.46 13.17
C LEU A 188 9.56 1.92 14.56
N VAL A 189 9.40 3.22 14.83
CA VAL A 189 9.72 3.84 16.12
C VAL A 189 8.51 4.64 16.61
N PRO A 190 7.61 4.02 17.40
CA PRO A 190 6.50 4.75 18.01
C PRO A 190 6.96 5.76 19.06
N SER A 191 6.26 6.89 19.16
CA SER A 191 6.42 7.82 20.29
C SER A 191 5.92 7.18 21.59
N ILE A 192 6.35 7.67 22.75
CA ILE A 192 5.73 7.35 24.04
C ILE A 192 4.34 8.02 24.06
N PRO A 193 3.25 7.28 24.39
CA PRO A 193 1.92 7.86 24.58
C PRO A 193 1.92 8.94 25.67
N ASP A 194 0.90 9.79 25.69
CA ASP A 194 0.75 10.80 26.77
C ASP A 194 0.53 10.10 28.11
N LEU A 195 1.61 9.90 28.88
CA LEU A 195 1.58 9.23 30.17
C LEU A 195 0.67 9.94 31.17
N GLY A 196 0.56 11.27 31.07
CA GLY A 196 -0.30 12.05 31.96
C GLY A 196 -1.79 11.76 31.81
N MET A 197 -2.20 11.13 30.70
CA MET A 197 -3.58 10.70 30.45
C MET A 197 -3.87 9.27 30.93
N THR A 198 -2.87 8.54 31.40
CA THR A 198 -3.08 7.17 31.89
C THR A 198 -3.76 7.18 33.27
N PRO A 199 -4.56 6.14 33.59
CA PRO A 199 -5.26 6.06 34.87
C PRO A 199 -4.34 6.20 36.09
N GLY A 200 -3.12 5.66 36.02
CA GLY A 200 -2.14 5.74 37.11
C GLY A 200 -1.66 7.16 37.40
N PHE A 201 -1.43 7.98 36.38
CA PHE A 201 -1.05 9.40 36.55
C PHE A 201 -2.26 10.25 36.94
N LEU A 202 -3.42 10.05 36.34
CA LEU A 202 -4.65 10.75 36.69
C LEU A 202 -5.05 10.54 38.15
N ALA A 203 -4.91 9.33 38.67
CA ALA A 203 -5.21 9.00 40.08
C ALA A 203 -4.29 9.71 41.08
N GLN A 204 -3.07 10.11 40.67
CA GLN A 204 -2.13 10.87 41.48
C GLN A 204 -2.39 12.40 41.45
N GLY A 205 -3.36 12.84 40.64
CA GLY A 205 -3.80 14.22 40.55
C GLY A 205 -3.14 15.04 39.44
N ALA A 206 -3.59 16.27 39.28
CA ALA A 206 -3.25 17.14 38.14
C ALA A 206 -1.73 17.42 38.00
N ALA A 207 -1.00 17.53 39.10
CA ALA A 207 0.45 17.75 39.04
C ALA A 207 1.21 16.56 38.45
N ALA A 208 0.85 15.34 38.87
CA ALA A 208 1.44 14.12 38.33
C ALA A 208 1.06 13.93 36.85
N SER A 209 -0.20 14.17 36.50
CA SER A 209 -0.67 14.15 35.09
C SER A 209 0.14 15.11 34.22
N ALA A 210 0.30 16.37 34.64
CA ALA A 210 1.10 17.38 33.93
C ALA A 210 2.58 16.96 33.80
N GLN A 211 3.15 16.36 34.85
CA GLN A 211 4.52 15.81 34.81
C GLN A 211 4.66 14.68 33.82
N GLY A 212 3.73 13.72 33.81
CA GLY A 212 3.72 12.59 32.85
C GLY A 212 3.65 13.06 31.40
N THR A 213 2.76 14.02 31.11
CA THR A 213 2.66 14.65 29.79
C THR A 213 3.95 15.36 29.38
N ALA A 214 4.56 16.15 30.30
CA ALA A 214 5.80 16.86 30.00
C ALA A 214 6.99 15.91 29.74
N LEU A 215 7.13 14.84 30.52
CA LEU A 215 8.18 13.85 30.35
C LEU A 215 8.04 13.14 28.99
N ALA A 216 6.84 12.68 28.63
CA ALA A 216 6.59 12.03 27.35
C ALA A 216 6.85 12.98 26.17
N THR A 217 6.39 14.24 26.25
CA THR A 217 6.63 15.28 25.23
C THR A 217 8.12 15.53 25.03
N ASN A 218 8.88 15.73 26.14
CA ASN A 218 10.31 16.00 26.06
C ASN A 218 11.09 14.81 25.49
N TYR A 219 10.74 13.58 25.87
CA TYR A 219 11.35 12.38 25.33
C TYR A 219 11.10 12.25 23.83
N ASN A 220 9.85 12.35 23.38
CA ASN A 220 9.46 12.21 21.98
C ASN A 220 10.14 13.26 21.09
N ASN A 221 10.16 14.53 21.53
CA ASN A 221 10.82 15.61 20.80
C ASN A 221 12.34 15.37 20.70
N ALA A 222 12.98 14.97 21.80
CA ALA A 222 14.41 14.67 21.81
C ALA A 222 14.75 13.48 20.92
N LEU A 223 13.94 12.41 20.96
CA LEU A 223 14.14 11.19 20.17
C LEU A 223 14.07 11.49 18.67
N TYR A 224 12.96 12.06 18.19
CA TYR A 224 12.80 12.32 16.75
C TYR A 224 13.77 13.37 16.23
N SER A 225 14.10 14.40 17.02
CA SER A 225 15.14 15.37 16.66
C SER A 225 16.52 14.72 16.53
N ALA A 226 16.87 13.79 17.43
CA ALA A 226 18.14 13.10 17.39
C ALA A 226 18.24 12.09 16.24
N LEU A 227 17.14 11.35 15.93
CA LEU A 227 17.05 10.47 14.77
C LEU A 227 17.24 11.25 13.47
N ALA A 228 16.55 12.39 13.32
CA ALA A 228 16.67 13.26 12.15
C ALA A 228 18.09 13.85 12.02
N ALA A 229 18.69 14.31 13.11
CA ALA A 229 20.04 14.87 13.13
C ALA A 229 21.11 13.86 12.72
N GLN A 230 20.89 12.57 12.96
CA GLN A 230 21.78 11.48 12.53
C GLN A 230 21.39 10.86 11.18
N ASN A 231 20.42 11.47 10.47
CA ASN A 231 19.92 10.98 9.18
C ASN A 231 19.40 9.53 9.26
N LEU A 232 18.86 9.11 10.39
CA LEU A 232 18.26 7.81 10.60
C LEU A 232 16.78 7.86 10.20
N ARG A 233 16.46 7.30 9.03
CA ARG A 233 15.08 7.25 8.53
C ARG A 233 14.32 6.15 9.25
N VAL A 234 13.22 6.49 9.90
CA VAL A 234 12.35 5.56 10.62
C VAL A 234 10.90 5.77 10.20
N ILE A 235 10.06 4.74 10.36
CA ILE A 235 8.60 4.86 10.27
C ILE A 235 8.13 5.39 11.62
N PRO A 236 7.72 6.66 11.74
CA PRO A 236 7.25 7.20 13.00
C PRO A 236 5.80 6.78 13.26
N LEU A 237 5.40 6.69 14.51
CA LEU A 237 4.02 6.49 14.90
C LEU A 237 3.68 7.42 16.06
N ASN A 238 2.78 8.41 15.85
CA ASN A 238 2.43 9.41 16.86
C ASN A 238 1.41 8.89 17.86
N THR A 239 1.81 7.94 18.70
CA THR A 239 0.94 7.35 19.72
C THR A 239 0.57 8.35 20.81
N PHE A 240 1.38 9.42 20.98
CA PHE A 240 1.08 10.51 21.90
C PHE A 240 -0.21 11.24 21.51
N SER A 241 -0.28 11.73 20.27
CA SER A 241 -1.49 12.38 19.75
C SER A 241 -2.64 11.39 19.59
N PHE A 242 -2.37 10.17 19.16
CA PHE A 242 -3.39 9.13 18.98
C PHE A 242 -4.14 8.83 20.28
N LEU A 243 -3.44 8.66 21.43
CA LEU A 243 -4.09 8.45 22.72
C LEU A 243 -4.99 9.64 23.10
N ARG A 244 -4.53 10.87 22.87
CA ARG A 244 -5.32 12.09 23.12
C ARG A 244 -6.58 12.16 22.28
N GLU A 245 -6.50 11.79 21.00
CA GLU A 245 -7.63 11.73 20.07
C GLU A 245 -8.67 10.66 20.49
N VAL A 246 -8.19 9.48 20.91
CA VAL A 246 -9.06 8.41 21.46
C VAL A 246 -9.75 8.88 22.75
N ALA A 247 -9.01 9.51 23.65
CA ALA A 247 -9.58 10.01 24.91
C ALA A 247 -10.53 11.19 24.74
N ALA A 248 -10.36 12.00 23.68
CA ALA A 248 -11.27 13.10 23.37
C ALA A 248 -12.62 12.63 22.81
N ASN A 249 -12.67 11.49 22.14
CA ASN A 249 -13.89 10.92 21.56
C ASN A 249 -13.96 9.39 21.73
N PRO A 250 -14.00 8.89 22.96
CA PRO A 250 -13.87 7.45 23.24
C PRO A 250 -14.99 6.60 22.64
N SER A 251 -16.21 7.13 22.54
CA SER A 251 -17.35 6.42 22.00
C SER A 251 -17.21 6.05 20.52
N ALA A 252 -16.47 6.84 19.73
CA ALA A 252 -16.16 6.53 18.34
C ALA A 252 -15.35 5.22 18.22
N TYR A 253 -14.54 4.89 19.23
CA TYR A 253 -13.71 3.69 19.31
C TYR A 253 -14.34 2.56 20.15
N ASN A 254 -15.63 2.70 20.48
CA ASN A 254 -16.38 1.77 21.33
C ASN A 254 -15.90 1.71 22.79
N PHE A 255 -15.17 2.74 23.28
CA PHE A 255 -14.83 2.84 24.67
C PHE A 255 -15.85 3.67 25.44
N ARG A 256 -16.31 3.18 26.59
CA ARG A 256 -17.09 3.96 27.54
C ARG A 256 -16.25 4.48 28.71
N ASN A 257 -15.02 3.96 28.88
CA ASN A 257 -14.12 4.37 29.95
C ASN A 257 -12.66 4.44 29.47
N VAL A 258 -12.06 5.61 29.61
CA VAL A 258 -10.65 5.91 29.26
C VAL A 258 -9.82 6.42 30.44
N THR A 259 -10.40 6.43 31.65
CA THR A 259 -9.74 6.94 32.87
C THR A 259 -9.66 5.93 33.99
N GLY A 260 -10.51 4.89 33.96
CA GLY A 260 -10.46 3.74 34.89
C GLY A 260 -9.84 2.51 34.22
N THR A 261 -9.78 1.43 34.94
CA THR A 261 -9.14 0.18 34.52
C THR A 261 -10.14 -0.96 34.35
N ALA A 262 -9.91 -1.81 33.36
CA ALA A 262 -10.74 -2.99 33.10
C ALA A 262 -10.61 -4.05 34.20
N CYS A 263 -9.48 -4.08 34.92
CA CYS A 263 -9.22 -5.06 35.97
C CYS A 263 -9.28 -4.49 37.37
N GLN A 264 -9.62 -5.35 38.33
CA GLN A 264 -9.62 -5.09 39.74
C GLN A 264 -8.28 -5.53 40.41
N PRO A 265 -7.84 -4.82 41.47
CA PRO A 265 -8.40 -3.59 42.01
C PRO A 265 -8.17 -2.42 41.05
N GLN A 266 -9.08 -1.43 41.04
CA GLN A 266 -8.98 -0.27 40.16
C GLN A 266 -7.61 0.42 40.29
N ILE A 267 -7.00 0.82 39.17
CA ILE A 267 -5.72 1.51 39.02
C ILE A 267 -4.50 0.65 39.37
N THR A 268 -4.56 -0.13 40.46
CA THR A 268 -3.43 -0.90 41.00
C THR A 268 -3.43 -2.38 40.56
N ALA A 269 -4.38 -2.79 39.73
CA ALA A 269 -4.35 -4.09 39.08
C ALA A 269 -3.04 -4.28 38.29
N GLN A 270 -2.69 -5.55 38.05
CA GLN A 270 -1.53 -5.93 37.22
C GLN A 270 -2.04 -6.56 35.94
N SER A 271 -1.80 -5.89 34.79
CA SER A 271 -2.27 -6.38 33.49
C SER A 271 -1.69 -7.75 33.11
N LEU A 272 -0.49 -8.09 33.58
CA LEU A 272 0.12 -9.41 33.38
C LEU A 272 -0.78 -10.57 33.84
N THR A 273 -1.57 -10.37 34.90
CA THR A 273 -2.49 -11.36 35.48
C THR A 273 -3.96 -11.02 35.27
N CYS A 274 -4.25 -9.89 34.64
CA CYS A 274 -5.61 -9.43 34.34
C CYS A 274 -6.31 -10.41 33.39
N ASN A 275 -7.44 -11.00 33.83
CA ASN A 275 -8.19 -11.99 33.06
C ASN A 275 -9.69 -11.88 33.39
N PRO A 276 -10.59 -12.61 32.73
CA PRO A 276 -12.03 -12.50 32.95
C PRO A 276 -12.52 -12.63 34.38
N THR A 277 -11.78 -13.30 35.28
CA THR A 277 -12.15 -13.43 36.68
C THR A 277 -11.89 -12.17 37.52
N SER A 278 -11.07 -11.27 36.99
CA SER A 278 -10.70 -9.98 37.60
C SER A 278 -11.29 -8.76 36.89
N TYR A 279 -12.09 -8.93 35.85
CA TYR A 279 -12.70 -7.81 35.14
C TYR A 279 -13.76 -7.11 35.98
N VAL A 280 -13.85 -5.78 35.83
CA VAL A 280 -14.90 -4.95 36.47
C VAL A 280 -16.29 -5.22 35.90
N SER A 281 -16.37 -5.69 34.65
CA SER A 281 -17.58 -6.10 33.93
C SER A 281 -17.23 -7.09 32.82
N ALA A 282 -18.19 -7.87 32.36
CA ALA A 282 -17.96 -8.90 31.33
C ALA A 282 -17.41 -8.33 30.00
N ASP A 283 -17.73 -7.10 29.68
CA ASP A 283 -17.30 -6.39 28.45
C ASP A 283 -16.08 -5.47 28.68
N ALA A 284 -15.45 -5.51 29.84
CA ALA A 284 -14.38 -4.57 30.21
C ALA A 284 -13.19 -4.60 29.21
N ALA A 285 -12.86 -5.78 28.67
CA ALA A 285 -11.78 -5.93 27.70
C ALA A 285 -11.99 -5.16 26.39
N SER A 286 -13.22 -4.82 26.03
CA SER A 286 -13.59 -4.07 24.83
C SER A 286 -14.14 -2.68 25.12
N ALA A 287 -14.65 -2.42 26.32
CA ALA A 287 -15.29 -1.16 26.69
C ALA A 287 -14.39 -0.20 27.48
N TYR A 288 -13.23 -0.64 27.93
CA TYR A 288 -12.22 0.17 28.61
C TYR A 288 -10.99 0.28 27.73
N ALA A 289 -10.33 1.47 27.79
CA ALA A 289 -9.07 1.66 27.06
C ALA A 289 -7.87 1.04 27.80
N PHE A 290 -7.91 0.97 29.14
CA PHE A 290 -6.80 0.50 29.96
C PHE A 290 -7.16 -0.77 30.74
N ALA A 291 -6.22 -1.71 30.76
CA ALA A 291 -6.30 -2.94 31.56
C ALA A 291 -5.94 -2.66 33.03
N ASP A 292 -4.87 -1.91 33.27
CA ASP A 292 -4.37 -1.45 34.55
C ASP A 292 -4.02 0.04 34.50
N GLY A 293 -3.24 0.55 35.46
CA GLY A 293 -2.90 1.95 35.58
C GLY A 293 -2.19 2.57 34.35
N VAL A 294 -1.59 1.77 33.45
CA VAL A 294 -0.80 2.27 32.31
C VAL A 294 -0.95 1.42 31.04
N HIS A 295 -1.32 0.14 31.14
CA HIS A 295 -1.34 -0.76 30.00
C HIS A 295 -2.71 -0.79 29.30
N PRO A 296 -2.72 -0.81 27.96
CA PRO A 296 -3.96 -0.88 27.18
C PRO A 296 -4.70 -2.21 27.35
N THR A 297 -6.02 -2.20 27.15
CA THR A 297 -6.79 -3.44 26.91
C THR A 297 -6.45 -4.04 25.55
N THR A 298 -6.84 -5.29 25.32
CA THR A 298 -6.67 -5.93 23.99
C THR A 298 -7.38 -5.14 22.88
N ALA A 299 -8.53 -4.50 23.16
CA ALA A 299 -9.19 -3.64 22.19
C ALA A 299 -8.35 -2.39 21.84
N ALA A 300 -7.73 -1.74 22.82
CA ALA A 300 -6.85 -0.62 22.59
C ALA A 300 -5.55 -1.02 21.87
N HIS A 301 -5.01 -2.21 22.17
CA HIS A 301 -3.90 -2.79 21.39
C HIS A 301 -4.29 -3.07 19.94
N LYS A 302 -5.52 -3.52 19.67
CA LYS A 302 -6.00 -3.69 18.28
C LYS A 302 -6.05 -2.36 17.54
N LEU A 303 -6.48 -1.26 18.20
CA LEU A 303 -6.46 0.08 17.60
C LEU A 303 -5.03 0.54 17.27
N LEU A 304 -4.05 0.24 18.12
CA LEU A 304 -2.63 0.53 17.84
C LEU A 304 -2.13 -0.25 16.62
N ALA A 305 -2.50 -1.50 16.48
CA ALA A 305 -2.16 -2.30 15.31
C ALA A 305 -2.83 -1.76 14.04
N ASP A 306 -4.12 -1.38 14.10
CA ASP A 306 -4.83 -0.77 12.98
C ASP A 306 -4.18 0.56 12.56
N TYR A 307 -3.79 1.38 13.52
CA TYR A 307 -3.08 2.63 13.27
C TYR A 307 -1.71 2.39 12.61
N THR A 308 -0.95 1.43 13.12
CA THR A 308 0.35 1.03 12.54
C THR A 308 0.19 0.55 11.11
N THR A 309 -0.77 -0.33 10.86
CA THR A 309 -1.09 -0.85 9.54
C THR A 309 -1.47 0.29 8.57
N ALA A 310 -2.33 1.22 9.00
CA ALA A 310 -2.74 2.35 8.17
C ALA A 310 -1.56 3.28 7.83
N THR A 311 -0.60 3.44 8.74
CA THR A 311 0.63 4.21 8.51
C THR A 311 1.53 3.53 7.48
N ILE A 312 1.68 2.21 7.52
CA ILE A 312 2.52 1.45 6.59
C ILE A 312 1.86 1.31 5.22
N GLU A 313 0.56 1.03 5.18
CA GLU A 313 -0.16 0.81 3.91
C GLU A 313 -0.48 2.13 3.17
N GLY A 314 -0.53 3.28 3.85
CA GLY A 314 -0.82 4.57 3.23
C GLY A 314 0.07 4.89 2.01
N PRO A 315 1.42 4.93 2.14
CA PRO A 315 2.28 5.16 0.99
C PRO A 315 2.16 4.09 -0.10
N ARG A 316 1.85 2.84 0.25
CA ARG A 316 1.64 1.74 -0.71
C ARG A 316 0.39 1.96 -1.58
N GLN A 317 -0.69 2.48 -0.97
CA GLN A 317 -1.92 2.84 -1.71
C GLN A 317 -1.64 3.92 -2.75
N ILE A 318 -0.90 4.96 -2.37
CA ILE A 318 -0.61 6.09 -3.26
C ILE A 318 0.40 5.72 -4.35
N ALA A 319 1.30 4.79 -4.10
CA ALA A 319 2.25 4.29 -5.09
C ALA A 319 1.58 3.54 -6.28
N VAL A 320 0.28 3.24 -6.22
CA VAL A 320 -0.48 2.66 -7.34
C VAL A 320 -0.81 3.71 -8.43
N LEU A 321 -0.88 5.00 -8.09
CA LEU A 321 -1.32 6.05 -9.01
C LEU A 321 -0.49 6.13 -10.31
N PRO A 322 0.86 6.13 -10.29
CA PRO A 322 1.65 6.14 -11.51
C PRO A 322 1.42 4.90 -12.39
N HIS A 323 1.25 3.73 -11.77
CA HIS A 323 0.97 2.48 -12.49
C HIS A 323 -0.42 2.48 -13.15
N SER A 324 -1.41 3.07 -12.48
CA SER A 324 -2.74 3.29 -13.06
C SER A 324 -2.65 4.20 -14.30
N ALA A 325 -1.94 5.31 -14.21
CA ALA A 325 -1.73 6.22 -15.33
C ALA A 325 -0.99 5.56 -16.51
N ALA A 326 0.05 4.77 -16.22
CA ALA A 326 0.78 4.00 -17.22
C ALA A 326 -0.12 2.99 -17.93
N THR A 327 -0.96 2.27 -17.17
CA THR A 327 -1.92 1.31 -17.72
C THR A 327 -2.91 1.95 -18.68
N ILE A 328 -3.52 3.10 -18.32
CA ILE A 328 -4.44 3.83 -19.19
C ILE A 328 -3.72 4.37 -20.44
N GLY A 329 -2.50 4.89 -20.26
CA GLY A 329 -1.65 5.32 -21.38
C GLY A 329 -1.35 4.19 -22.35
N ARG A 330 -1.03 2.99 -21.87
CA ARG A 330 -0.80 1.78 -22.66
C ARG A 330 -2.06 1.36 -23.44
N LEU A 331 -3.21 1.27 -22.74
CA LEU A 331 -4.49 0.88 -23.38
C LEU A 331 -4.91 1.89 -24.47
N ARG A 332 -4.60 3.19 -24.29
CA ARG A 332 -4.77 4.21 -25.34
C ARG A 332 -3.83 3.96 -26.51
N ALA A 333 -2.56 3.67 -26.26
CA ALA A 333 -1.58 3.37 -27.30
C ALA A 333 -1.96 2.13 -28.12
N ASP A 334 -2.55 1.11 -27.48
CA ASP A 334 -3.07 -0.10 -28.12
C ASP A 334 -4.24 0.22 -29.07
N MET A 335 -5.23 0.98 -28.60
CA MET A 335 -6.37 1.40 -29.42
C MET A 335 -5.92 2.25 -30.61
N LEU A 336 -4.98 3.18 -30.43
CA LEU A 336 -4.42 3.97 -31.52
C LEU A 336 -3.71 3.09 -32.55
N ALA A 337 -2.90 2.13 -32.12
CA ALA A 337 -2.23 1.19 -33.03
C ALA A 337 -3.25 0.36 -33.83
N ASP A 338 -4.37 -0.09 -33.24
CA ASP A 338 -5.44 -0.79 -33.96
C ASP A 338 -6.19 0.12 -34.94
N HIS A 339 -6.36 1.39 -34.61
CA HIS A 339 -6.95 2.39 -35.50
C HIS A 339 -6.06 2.67 -36.72
N PHE A 340 -4.73 2.78 -36.50
CA PHE A 340 -3.78 3.09 -37.61
C PHE A 340 -3.46 1.87 -38.46
N ASP A 341 -3.50 0.67 -37.92
CA ASP A 341 -3.33 -0.60 -38.66
C ASP A 341 -4.51 -0.90 -39.62
N SER A 342 -5.28 0.09 -39.99
CA SER A 342 -6.41 -0.06 -40.88
C SER A 342 -5.95 -0.45 -42.29
N ARG A 343 -6.31 -1.64 -42.76
CA ARG A 343 -6.11 -2.13 -44.13
C ARG A 343 -6.97 -1.42 -45.17
N GLN A 344 -7.98 -0.74 -44.71
CA GLN A 344 -8.84 -0.01 -45.62
C GLN A 344 -8.07 1.17 -46.19
N ALA A 345 -7.50 0.96 -47.39
CA ALA A 345 -6.84 2.01 -48.11
C ALA A 345 -7.81 3.16 -48.29
N PHE A 346 -7.43 4.35 -47.87
CA PHE A 346 -8.10 5.57 -48.19
C PHE A 346 -7.03 6.58 -48.61
N GLU A 347 -7.38 7.49 -49.46
CA GLU A 347 -6.59 8.66 -49.79
C GLU A 347 -7.34 9.89 -49.27
N GLY A 348 -6.62 10.92 -48.85
CA GLY A 348 -7.21 12.14 -48.32
C GLY A 348 -7.36 12.16 -46.80
N TRP A 349 -8.36 12.85 -46.34
CA TRP A 349 -8.60 13.09 -44.90
C TRP A 349 -9.64 12.16 -44.33
N ARG A 350 -9.43 11.79 -43.08
CA ARG A 350 -10.41 11.09 -42.23
C ARG A 350 -10.51 11.79 -40.88
N VAL A 351 -11.73 12.10 -40.44
CA VAL A 351 -12.00 12.54 -39.06
C VAL A 351 -12.63 11.36 -38.30
N TRP A 352 -12.25 11.16 -37.05
CA TRP A 352 -12.70 10.03 -36.28
C TRP A 352 -12.91 10.37 -34.80
N GLY A 353 -13.70 9.55 -34.13
CA GLY A 353 -13.91 9.60 -32.68
C GLY A 353 -13.96 8.20 -32.11
N ASP A 354 -13.51 8.06 -30.87
CA ASP A 354 -13.44 6.81 -30.14
C ASP A 354 -14.05 6.98 -28.74
N ILE A 355 -14.77 5.97 -28.29
CA ILE A 355 -15.15 5.79 -26.90
C ILE A 355 -14.57 4.49 -26.39
N ARG A 356 -13.81 4.57 -25.29
CA ARG A 356 -13.15 3.42 -24.66
C ARG A 356 -13.53 3.31 -23.19
N TYR A 357 -13.87 2.11 -22.77
CA TYR A 357 -14.03 1.73 -21.37
C TYR A 357 -12.86 0.86 -20.95
N ASP A 358 -12.20 1.25 -19.87
CA ASP A 358 -11.08 0.53 -19.29
C ASP A 358 -11.47 0.02 -17.90
N ASN A 359 -11.06 -1.21 -17.56
CA ASN A 359 -11.14 -1.76 -16.21
C ASN A 359 -9.74 -2.20 -15.78
N GLN A 360 -9.37 -1.83 -14.56
CA GLN A 360 -8.11 -2.18 -13.92
C GLN A 360 -8.41 -2.96 -12.65
N ARG A 361 -7.66 -4.02 -12.43
CA ARG A 361 -7.72 -4.80 -11.21
C ARG A 361 -6.31 -5.20 -10.79
N TYR A 362 -5.97 -4.85 -9.56
CA TYR A 362 -4.75 -5.25 -8.87
C TYR A 362 -5.17 -6.12 -7.67
N LYS A 363 -4.62 -7.33 -7.56
CA LYS A 363 -4.97 -8.25 -6.48
C LYS A 363 -4.27 -7.86 -5.18
N ARG A 364 -4.84 -8.29 -4.05
CA ARG A 364 -4.21 -8.19 -2.74
C ARG A 364 -2.84 -8.87 -2.76
N GLY A 365 -1.87 -8.28 -2.07
CA GLY A 365 -0.50 -8.75 -1.97
C GLY A 365 0.47 -8.04 -2.91
N MET A 366 0.04 -7.67 -4.13
CA MET A 366 0.86 -6.85 -5.03
C MET A 366 0.72 -5.36 -4.73
N ALA A 367 -0.52 -4.89 -4.63
CA ALA A 367 -0.86 -3.49 -4.35
C ALA A 367 -1.40 -3.29 -2.92
N GLY A 368 -0.82 -3.96 -1.93
CA GLY A 368 -1.37 -3.96 -0.57
C GLY A 368 -2.72 -4.71 -0.52
N ASP A 369 -3.80 -4.02 -0.21
CA ASP A 369 -5.14 -4.61 -0.12
C ASP A 369 -5.86 -4.83 -1.46
N GLY A 370 -5.18 -4.58 -2.57
CA GLY A 370 -5.74 -4.63 -3.92
C GLY A 370 -6.36 -3.31 -4.36
N VAL A 371 -6.68 -3.19 -5.64
CA VAL A 371 -7.37 -2.04 -6.24
C VAL A 371 -8.22 -2.54 -7.40
N ASP A 372 -9.44 -2.03 -7.53
CA ASP A 372 -10.37 -2.43 -8.60
C ASP A 372 -11.21 -1.25 -9.06
N GLY A 373 -11.41 -1.13 -10.35
CA GLY A 373 -12.29 -0.12 -10.91
C GLY A 373 -12.03 0.17 -12.37
N GLY A 374 -12.67 1.21 -12.89
CA GLY A 374 -12.54 1.56 -14.30
C GLY A 374 -13.20 2.87 -14.67
N GLY A 375 -13.26 3.14 -15.97
CA GLY A 375 -13.89 4.34 -16.47
C GLY A 375 -13.84 4.51 -17.98
N LEU A 376 -14.22 5.69 -18.44
CA LEU A 376 -14.37 6.01 -19.84
C LEU A 376 -13.31 7.03 -20.29
N THR A 377 -12.83 6.85 -21.52
CA THR A 377 -12.00 7.81 -22.25
C THR A 377 -12.64 8.07 -23.61
N LEU A 378 -12.75 9.35 -23.97
CA LEU A 378 -13.13 9.81 -25.31
C LEU A 378 -11.88 10.29 -26.04
N THR A 379 -11.73 9.91 -27.31
CA THR A 379 -10.65 10.41 -28.17
C THR A 379 -11.25 10.91 -29.48
N VAL A 380 -10.77 12.01 -29.98
CA VAL A 380 -11.12 12.54 -31.31
C VAL A 380 -9.85 12.84 -32.08
N GLY A 381 -9.86 12.61 -33.38
CA GLY A 381 -8.68 12.84 -34.20
C GLY A 381 -8.98 13.07 -35.67
N ALA A 382 -7.95 13.48 -36.37
CA ALA A 382 -7.96 13.63 -37.80
C ALA A 382 -6.66 13.08 -38.40
N ASP A 383 -6.79 12.23 -39.40
CA ASP A 383 -5.69 11.61 -40.12
C ASP A 383 -5.69 12.02 -41.59
N GLN A 384 -4.52 12.08 -42.16
CA GLN A 384 -4.33 12.16 -43.62
C GLN A 384 -3.51 10.96 -44.07
N ARG A 385 -3.91 10.38 -45.19
CA ARG A 385 -3.14 9.36 -45.89
C ARG A 385 -2.74 9.87 -47.28
N ALA A 386 -1.45 9.72 -47.59
CA ALA A 386 -0.85 10.07 -48.87
C ALA A 386 0.04 8.90 -49.32
N GLY A 387 -0.47 8.04 -50.19
CA GLY A 387 0.19 6.81 -50.64
C GLY A 387 0.46 5.84 -49.49
N GLU A 388 1.72 5.53 -49.25
CA GLU A 388 2.14 4.61 -48.16
C GLU A 388 2.26 5.30 -46.79
N PHE A 389 2.12 6.61 -46.69
CA PHE A 389 2.25 7.35 -45.45
C PHE A 389 0.88 7.77 -44.90
N ALA A 390 0.72 7.59 -43.57
CA ALA A 390 -0.41 8.09 -42.82
C ALA A 390 0.11 8.92 -41.64
N TYR A 391 -0.51 10.06 -41.38
CA TYR A 391 -0.16 10.92 -40.26
C TYR A 391 -1.39 11.66 -39.74
N GLY A 392 -1.38 12.01 -38.47
CA GLY A 392 -2.52 12.69 -37.89
C GLY A 392 -2.27 13.17 -36.46
N VAL A 393 -3.31 13.80 -35.94
CA VAL A 393 -3.33 14.32 -34.56
C VAL A 393 -4.60 13.87 -33.85
N PHE A 394 -4.51 13.77 -32.55
CA PHE A 394 -5.66 13.41 -31.71
C PHE A 394 -5.64 14.17 -30.39
N GLY A 395 -6.82 14.31 -29.80
CA GLY A 395 -7.00 14.77 -28.42
C GLY A 395 -7.89 13.79 -27.67
N HIS A 396 -7.67 13.67 -26.38
CA HIS A 396 -8.46 12.77 -25.53
C HIS A 396 -8.78 13.39 -24.18
N ALA A 397 -9.86 12.91 -23.57
CA ALA A 397 -10.22 13.19 -22.19
C ALA A 397 -10.88 11.95 -21.56
N GLY A 398 -10.56 11.66 -20.32
CA GLY A 398 -11.05 10.47 -19.64
C GLY A 398 -11.20 10.63 -18.12
N ARG A 399 -11.91 9.69 -17.53
CA ARG A 399 -12.08 9.60 -16.08
C ARG A 399 -12.17 8.13 -15.67
N GLN A 400 -11.35 7.77 -14.69
CA GLN A 400 -11.35 6.46 -14.04
C GLN A 400 -11.74 6.64 -12.57
N SER A 401 -12.43 5.65 -11.97
CA SER A 401 -12.68 5.57 -10.53
C SER A 401 -12.28 4.18 -10.06
N LEU A 402 -11.42 4.12 -9.06
CA LEU A 402 -10.90 2.88 -8.53
C LEU A 402 -11.01 2.87 -7.01
N ASP A 403 -11.43 1.73 -6.46
CA ASP A 403 -11.59 1.51 -5.04
C ASP A 403 -10.37 0.77 -4.48
N TYR A 404 -9.85 1.22 -3.35
CA TYR A 404 -8.86 0.47 -2.58
C TYR A 404 -9.54 -0.66 -1.82
N GLY A 405 -8.95 -1.86 -1.87
CA GLY A 405 -9.41 -3.02 -1.12
C GLY A 405 -9.47 -2.78 0.38
N ALA A 406 -10.03 -3.73 1.13
CA ALA A 406 -10.24 -3.64 2.59
C ALA A 406 -10.98 -2.37 3.05
N ARG A 407 -11.78 -1.75 2.17
CA ARG A 407 -12.52 -0.49 2.43
C ARG A 407 -11.59 0.66 2.84
N ARG A 408 -10.42 0.78 2.19
CA ARG A 408 -9.44 1.83 2.50
C ARG A 408 -9.63 3.10 1.69
N GLY A 409 -10.81 3.29 1.09
CA GLY A 409 -11.16 4.46 0.30
C GLY A 409 -11.08 4.24 -1.21
N ASP A 410 -10.92 5.30 -1.95
CA ASP A 410 -10.95 5.33 -3.41
C ASP A 410 -10.06 6.43 -3.98
N TYR A 411 -9.81 6.35 -5.28
CA TYR A 411 -9.30 7.49 -6.01
C TYR A 411 -9.97 7.64 -7.36
N ARG A 412 -9.97 8.87 -7.85
CA ARG A 412 -10.45 9.22 -9.16
C ARG A 412 -9.33 9.86 -9.95
N GLN A 413 -8.98 9.24 -11.08
CA GLN A 413 -8.04 9.76 -12.06
C GLN A 413 -8.82 10.44 -13.19
N LYS A 414 -8.53 11.69 -13.46
CA LYS A 414 -8.97 12.43 -14.65
C LYS A 414 -7.77 12.64 -15.53
N GLU A 415 -7.98 12.60 -16.84
CA GLU A 415 -6.93 12.86 -17.81
C GLU A 415 -7.45 13.66 -18.99
N ALA A 416 -6.60 14.51 -19.56
CA ALA A 416 -6.82 15.17 -20.82
C ALA A 416 -5.48 15.37 -21.53
N GLY A 417 -5.43 15.16 -22.84
CA GLY A 417 -4.16 15.25 -23.56
C GLY A 417 -4.33 15.34 -25.05
N ILE A 418 -3.18 15.50 -25.70
CA ILE A 418 -3.05 15.59 -27.15
C ILE A 418 -1.90 14.71 -27.62
N GLY A 419 -1.94 14.32 -28.86
CA GLY A 419 -0.85 13.57 -29.48
C GLY A 419 -0.89 13.61 -31.00
N GLY A 420 0.11 12.97 -31.57
CA GLY A 420 0.22 12.80 -33.02
C GLY A 420 0.81 11.45 -33.37
N HIS A 421 0.60 11.05 -34.60
CA HIS A 421 1.16 9.81 -35.14
C HIS A 421 1.67 10.00 -36.57
N LEU A 422 2.59 9.11 -36.95
CA LEU A 422 3.14 8.98 -38.30
C LEU A 422 3.36 7.49 -38.57
N GLY A 423 2.83 7.00 -39.71
CA GLY A 423 2.96 5.63 -40.14
C GLY A 423 3.43 5.50 -41.59
N TRP A 424 4.13 4.39 -41.85
CA TRP A 424 4.43 3.89 -43.17
C TRP A 424 3.82 2.50 -43.35
N HIS A 425 3.03 2.34 -44.43
CA HIS A 425 2.29 1.13 -44.72
C HIS A 425 2.60 0.65 -46.15
N GLY A 426 3.63 -0.18 -46.27
CA GLY A 426 3.98 -0.84 -47.50
C GLY A 426 3.08 -2.03 -47.81
N LYS A 427 3.41 -2.79 -48.88
CA LYS A 427 2.60 -3.96 -49.31
C LYS A 427 2.48 -5.06 -48.24
N GLN A 428 3.55 -5.30 -47.49
CA GLN A 428 3.62 -6.38 -46.49
C GLN A 428 4.03 -5.83 -45.11
N GLY A 429 5.00 -4.94 -45.04
CA GLY A 429 5.51 -4.34 -43.82
C GLY A 429 4.82 -3.04 -43.48
N TRP A 430 4.71 -2.74 -42.22
CA TRP A 430 4.22 -1.47 -41.71
C TRP A 430 4.98 -1.05 -40.44
N VAL A 431 5.09 0.26 -40.22
CA VAL A 431 5.66 0.84 -39.01
C VAL A 431 4.87 2.11 -38.67
N ASP A 432 4.42 2.23 -37.43
CA ASP A 432 3.72 3.40 -36.87
C ASP A 432 4.46 3.93 -35.65
N GLY A 433 4.67 5.24 -35.61
CA GLY A 433 5.15 5.97 -34.44
C GLY A 433 4.05 6.86 -33.87
N GLN A 434 4.01 7.00 -32.56
CA GLN A 434 3.09 7.89 -31.86
C GLN A 434 3.79 8.65 -30.74
N LEU A 435 3.37 9.90 -30.52
CA LEU A 435 3.77 10.75 -29.40
C LEU A 435 2.53 11.31 -28.73
N GLY A 436 2.54 11.43 -27.42
CA GLY A 436 1.43 12.00 -26.68
C GLY A 436 1.88 12.64 -25.38
N TRP A 437 1.18 13.69 -25.00
CA TRP A 437 1.26 14.32 -23.70
C TRP A 437 -0.12 14.34 -23.06
N THR A 438 -0.20 13.96 -21.81
CA THR A 438 -1.43 13.86 -21.03
C THR A 438 -1.27 14.55 -19.70
N LYS A 439 -2.13 15.50 -19.39
CA LYS A 439 -2.29 16.07 -18.05
C LYS A 439 -3.12 15.12 -17.20
N LEU A 440 -2.67 14.87 -15.98
CA LEU A 440 -3.31 14.02 -14.98
C LEU A 440 -3.81 14.87 -13.81
N ASP A 441 -4.92 14.43 -13.20
CA ASP A 441 -5.47 15.01 -11.97
C ASP A 441 -6.11 13.87 -11.16
N PHE A 442 -5.71 13.76 -9.91
CA PHE A 442 -6.17 12.74 -8.97
C PHE A 442 -6.91 13.37 -7.81
N ASP A 443 -8.15 12.92 -7.56
CA ASP A 443 -8.87 13.12 -6.31
C ASP A 443 -8.77 11.83 -5.50
N ILE A 444 -8.28 11.88 -4.27
CA ILE A 444 -7.94 10.71 -3.46
C ILE A 444 -8.67 10.79 -2.13
N ASN A 445 -9.32 9.71 -1.72
CA ASN A 445 -9.89 9.49 -0.39
C ASN A 445 -9.18 8.29 0.22
N ARG A 446 -8.48 8.46 1.33
CA ARG A 446 -7.88 7.38 2.09
C ARG A 446 -8.64 7.17 3.38
N ASP A 447 -9.28 6.00 3.53
CA ASP A 447 -10.02 5.61 4.73
C ASP A 447 -9.11 4.84 5.68
N VAL A 448 -9.00 5.36 6.89
CA VAL A 448 -8.25 4.77 8.00
C VAL A 448 -9.24 4.17 9.00
N TRP A 449 -9.27 2.86 9.08
CA TRP A 449 -10.08 2.13 10.04
C TRP A 449 -9.32 1.91 11.33
N LEU A 450 -9.91 2.32 12.45
CA LEU A 450 -9.38 2.23 13.81
C LEU A 450 -10.43 1.50 14.67
N GLY A 451 -10.46 0.18 14.58
CA GLY A 451 -11.56 -0.61 15.11
C GLY A 451 -12.88 -0.21 14.45
N PRO A 452 -13.91 0.24 15.21
CA PRO A 452 -15.18 0.68 14.63
C PRO A 452 -15.13 2.10 14.03
N ALA A 453 -14.13 2.92 14.38
CA ALA A 453 -14.00 4.28 13.87
C ALA A 453 -13.39 4.29 12.47
N MET A 454 -13.86 5.20 11.63
CA MET A 454 -13.30 5.47 10.32
C MET A 454 -12.94 6.96 10.22
N ARG A 455 -11.76 7.24 9.65
CA ARG A 455 -11.31 8.59 9.29
C ARG A 455 -11.03 8.63 7.81
N THR A 456 -11.65 9.56 7.09
CA THR A 456 -11.35 9.79 5.67
C THR A 456 -10.41 10.98 5.53
N HIS A 457 -9.22 10.74 5.01
CA HIS A 457 -8.28 11.78 4.62
C HIS A 457 -8.43 12.03 3.12
N GLN A 458 -8.64 13.29 2.76
CA GLN A 458 -8.80 13.70 1.37
C GLN A 458 -7.52 14.37 0.88
N GLY A 459 -7.19 14.13 -0.39
CA GLY A 459 -6.08 14.77 -1.06
C GLY A 459 -6.30 14.89 -2.56
N SER A 460 -5.51 15.73 -3.20
CA SER A 460 -5.47 15.86 -4.65
C SER A 460 -4.04 16.04 -5.12
N ALA A 461 -3.72 15.44 -6.26
CA ALA A 461 -2.41 15.56 -6.90
C ALA A 461 -2.59 15.80 -8.39
N GLY A 462 -1.81 16.76 -8.94
CA GLY A 462 -1.65 16.91 -10.38
C GLY A 462 -0.58 15.96 -10.91
N GLY A 463 -0.41 15.91 -12.24
CA GLY A 463 0.66 15.13 -12.84
C GLY A 463 0.66 15.21 -14.35
N ASP A 464 1.63 14.57 -14.96
CA ASP A 464 1.81 14.50 -16.40
C ASP A 464 2.26 13.10 -16.83
N ASN A 465 1.87 12.70 -18.05
CA ASN A 465 2.37 11.49 -18.71
C ASN A 465 2.84 11.88 -20.13
N LEU A 466 4.14 11.81 -20.38
CA LEU A 466 4.72 11.92 -21.69
C LEU A 466 4.95 10.51 -22.26
N SER A 467 4.35 10.21 -23.41
CA SER A 467 4.43 8.89 -24.03
C SER A 467 4.99 8.95 -25.45
N ALA A 468 5.82 7.95 -25.79
CA ALA A 468 6.32 7.74 -27.14
C ALA A 468 6.28 6.24 -27.45
N GLY A 469 5.68 5.87 -28.59
CA GLY A 469 5.54 4.48 -29.00
C GLY A 469 5.93 4.25 -30.45
N VAL A 470 6.50 3.09 -30.72
CA VAL A 470 6.72 2.59 -32.09
C VAL A 470 6.18 1.17 -32.16
N SER A 471 5.36 0.89 -33.16
CA SER A 471 4.87 -0.44 -33.48
C SER A 471 5.12 -0.79 -34.94
N GLY A 472 5.24 -2.07 -35.24
CA GLY A 472 5.44 -2.51 -36.60
C GLY A 472 5.15 -3.99 -36.76
N GLY A 473 5.00 -4.43 -38.00
CA GLY A 473 4.68 -5.80 -38.29
C GLY A 473 4.90 -6.16 -39.73
N TRP A 474 4.73 -7.45 -39.97
CA TRP A 474 4.80 -8.04 -41.31
C TRP A 474 3.54 -8.85 -41.58
N ARG A 475 3.05 -8.87 -42.83
CA ARG A 475 1.83 -9.59 -43.25
C ARG A 475 2.13 -10.62 -44.31
N PHE A 476 1.61 -11.79 -44.10
CA PHE A 476 1.55 -12.89 -45.05
C PHE A 476 0.10 -13.05 -45.51
N ASP A 477 -0.17 -12.77 -46.79
CA ASP A 477 -1.52 -12.80 -47.35
C ASP A 477 -1.81 -14.14 -47.98
N HIS A 478 -2.86 -14.83 -47.49
CA HIS A 478 -3.35 -16.12 -47.95
C HIS A 478 -4.86 -16.02 -48.28
N GLY A 479 -5.17 -15.37 -49.40
CA GLY A 479 -6.54 -15.13 -49.82
C GLY A 479 -7.30 -14.19 -48.86
N ARG A 480 -8.24 -14.78 -48.09
CA ARG A 480 -9.03 -14.01 -47.09
C ARG A 480 -8.34 -13.84 -45.76
N LEU A 481 -7.32 -14.62 -45.49
CA LEU A 481 -6.54 -14.56 -44.24
C LEU A 481 -5.26 -13.79 -44.48
N SER A 482 -5.00 -12.82 -43.63
CA SER A 482 -3.71 -12.17 -43.53
C SER A 482 -3.22 -12.25 -42.08
N HIS A 483 -2.00 -12.67 -41.90
CA HIS A 483 -1.44 -12.85 -40.56
C HIS A 483 0.06 -12.55 -40.57
N GLY A 484 0.63 -12.33 -39.37
CA GLY A 484 2.07 -12.15 -39.28
C GLY A 484 2.51 -11.61 -37.93
N PRO A 485 3.84 -11.50 -37.75
CA PRO A 485 4.42 -11.01 -36.52
C PRO A 485 4.15 -9.51 -36.31
N VAL A 486 4.03 -9.14 -35.05
CA VAL A 486 3.95 -7.74 -34.60
C VAL A 486 4.90 -7.52 -33.44
N ALA A 487 5.48 -6.33 -33.39
CA ALA A 487 6.30 -5.85 -32.28
C ALA A 487 5.94 -4.41 -31.94
N ARG A 488 6.09 -4.04 -30.66
CA ARG A 488 5.91 -2.67 -30.17
C ARG A 488 6.89 -2.38 -29.06
N VAL A 489 7.31 -1.11 -28.97
CA VAL A 489 7.95 -0.52 -27.81
C VAL A 489 7.16 0.73 -27.45
N LEU A 490 6.80 0.87 -26.18
CA LEU A 490 6.12 2.04 -25.63
C LEU A 490 6.90 2.54 -24.43
N MET A 491 7.32 3.79 -24.46
CA MET A 491 7.94 4.51 -23.37
C MET A 491 6.92 5.50 -22.78
N GLN A 492 6.84 5.58 -21.47
CA GLN A 492 6.03 6.54 -20.75
C GLN A 492 6.83 7.12 -19.59
N LYS A 493 6.83 8.44 -19.46
CA LYS A 493 7.36 9.14 -18.30
C LYS A 493 6.19 9.77 -17.56
N ILE A 494 5.92 9.28 -16.35
CA ILE A 494 4.81 9.70 -15.50
C ILE A 494 5.38 10.44 -14.30
N GLU A 495 4.92 11.67 -14.09
CA GLU A 495 5.25 12.48 -12.92
C GLU A 495 3.95 12.82 -12.20
N ILE A 496 3.88 12.60 -10.88
CA ILE A 496 2.74 12.94 -10.04
C ILE A 496 3.22 13.83 -8.91
N ASP A 497 2.58 14.98 -8.74
CA ASP A 497 2.90 15.96 -7.72
C ASP A 497 2.71 15.40 -6.31
N GLY A 498 3.55 15.87 -5.37
CA GLY A 498 3.34 15.60 -3.96
C GLY A 498 2.13 16.36 -3.41
N TYR A 499 1.51 15.81 -2.36
CA TYR A 499 0.40 16.47 -1.69
C TYR A 499 0.35 16.16 -0.20
N THR A 500 -0.40 16.96 0.54
CA THR A 500 -0.70 16.75 1.97
C THR A 500 -2.19 16.48 2.14
N GLU A 501 -2.51 15.48 2.93
CA GLU A 501 -3.88 15.11 3.26
C GLU A 501 -4.59 16.18 4.10
N SER A 502 -5.92 16.19 4.01
CA SER A 502 -6.78 16.98 4.88
C SER A 502 -6.61 16.57 6.35
N GLN A 503 -6.97 17.48 7.27
CA GLN A 503 -6.88 17.26 8.72
C GLN A 503 -5.45 16.93 9.19
N ALA A 504 -4.47 17.70 8.74
CA ALA A 504 -3.04 17.48 8.95
C ALA A 504 -2.62 17.37 10.44
N ASP A 505 -3.46 17.85 11.37
CA ASP A 505 -3.22 17.76 12.82
C ASP A 505 -3.51 16.37 13.42
N LEU A 506 -4.25 15.52 12.69
CA LEU A 506 -4.56 14.17 13.16
C LEU A 506 -3.33 13.26 13.06
N SER A 507 -3.20 12.37 14.04
CA SER A 507 -2.11 11.39 14.09
C SER A 507 -2.02 10.51 12.85
N THR A 508 -3.13 10.30 12.15
CA THR A 508 -3.25 9.42 10.99
C THR A 508 -3.04 10.10 9.65
N ALA A 509 -2.94 11.45 9.62
CA ALA A 509 -2.76 12.18 8.37
C ALA A 509 -1.31 12.10 7.86
N LEU A 510 -1.17 11.98 6.54
CA LEU A 510 0.09 11.82 5.85
C LEU A 510 0.29 12.91 4.78
N ALA A 511 1.54 13.18 4.48
CA ALA A 511 1.96 13.90 3.28
C ALA A 511 2.76 12.95 2.40
N PHE A 512 2.54 13.03 1.10
CA PHE A 512 3.19 12.18 0.11
C PHE A 512 4.09 13.03 -0.77
N PRO A 513 5.37 12.68 -0.96
CA PRO A 513 6.25 13.34 -1.91
C PRO A 513 5.79 13.10 -3.35
N ALA A 514 6.34 13.89 -4.27
CA ALA A 514 6.17 13.64 -5.70
C ALA A 514 6.67 12.23 -6.07
N GLN A 515 6.05 11.63 -7.09
CA GLN A 515 6.35 10.29 -7.57
C GLN A 515 6.68 10.34 -9.07
N ASP A 516 7.76 9.69 -9.44
CA ASP A 516 8.19 9.51 -10.82
C ASP A 516 8.14 8.03 -11.18
N PHE A 517 7.64 7.72 -12.38
CA PHE A 517 7.64 6.36 -12.91
C PHE A 517 7.98 6.38 -14.41
N ASP A 518 9.12 5.79 -14.74
CA ASP A 518 9.57 5.60 -16.12
C ASP A 518 9.25 4.16 -16.55
N SER A 519 8.24 4.02 -17.44
CA SER A 519 7.84 2.74 -18.03
C SER A 519 8.44 2.59 -19.42
N LEU A 520 9.05 1.44 -19.68
CA LEU A 520 9.51 1.02 -20.99
C LEU A 520 8.97 -0.38 -21.28
N GLN A 521 7.88 -0.47 -22.01
CA GLN A 521 7.24 -1.74 -22.35
C GLN A 521 7.63 -2.21 -23.74
N ALA A 522 8.07 -3.45 -23.87
CA ALA A 522 8.26 -4.15 -25.12
C ALA A 522 7.19 -5.22 -25.29
N SER A 523 6.63 -5.34 -26.50
CA SER A 523 5.61 -6.32 -26.86
C SER A 523 6.04 -7.06 -28.12
N LEU A 524 5.87 -8.38 -28.15
CA LEU A 524 6.12 -9.21 -29.32
C LEU A 524 5.00 -10.23 -29.48
N GLY A 525 4.50 -10.42 -30.67
CA GLY A 525 3.37 -11.29 -30.85
C GLY A 525 3.01 -11.61 -32.29
N TRP A 526 1.79 -12.02 -32.48
CA TRP A 526 1.22 -12.40 -33.76
C TRP A 526 -0.17 -11.86 -33.94
N GLN A 527 -0.48 -11.37 -35.13
CA GLN A 527 -1.81 -10.89 -35.51
C GLN A 527 -2.38 -11.69 -36.67
N ALA A 528 -3.71 -11.74 -36.75
CA ALA A 528 -4.44 -12.32 -37.87
C ALA A 528 -5.71 -11.50 -38.14
N ASP A 529 -5.95 -11.23 -39.43
CA ASP A 529 -7.15 -10.55 -39.93
C ASP A 529 -7.83 -11.46 -40.95
N PHE A 530 -9.15 -11.57 -40.91
CA PHE A 530 -9.91 -12.40 -41.83
C PHE A 530 -10.96 -11.57 -42.57
N SER A 531 -10.80 -11.41 -43.88
CA SER A 531 -11.76 -10.67 -44.73
C SER A 531 -12.97 -11.56 -45.06
N ILE A 532 -14.09 -11.36 -44.34
CA ILE A 532 -15.36 -12.02 -44.65
C ILE A 532 -15.88 -11.47 -45.99
N ASN A 533 -15.85 -10.17 -46.14
CA ASN A 533 -16.12 -9.39 -47.34
C ASN A 533 -15.40 -8.04 -47.26
N ASP A 534 -15.60 -7.16 -48.24
CA ASP A 534 -14.94 -5.84 -48.32
C ASP A 534 -15.34 -4.89 -47.18
N HIS A 535 -16.43 -5.18 -46.43
CA HIS A 535 -16.98 -4.35 -45.38
C HIS A 535 -16.87 -4.97 -43.99
N LEU A 536 -16.35 -6.18 -43.82
CA LEU A 536 -16.33 -6.87 -42.54
C LEU A 536 -15.04 -7.69 -42.38
N GLN A 537 -14.20 -7.30 -41.46
CA GLN A 537 -12.89 -7.87 -41.20
C GLN A 537 -12.67 -8.07 -39.69
N PRO A 538 -13.00 -9.25 -39.14
CA PRO A 538 -12.58 -9.60 -37.79
C PRO A 538 -11.06 -9.74 -37.71
N PHE A 539 -10.50 -9.41 -36.55
CA PHE A 539 -9.08 -9.54 -36.26
C PHE A 539 -8.84 -10.09 -34.86
N VAL A 540 -7.67 -10.67 -34.67
CA VAL A 540 -7.14 -11.10 -33.38
C VAL A 540 -5.64 -10.83 -33.32
N ARG A 541 -5.16 -10.41 -32.17
CA ARG A 541 -3.73 -10.22 -31.88
C ARG A 541 -3.44 -10.80 -30.50
N ALA A 542 -2.37 -11.57 -30.39
CA ALA A 542 -1.83 -12.05 -29.13
C ALA A 542 -0.38 -11.58 -29.01
N THR A 543 -0.06 -10.90 -27.92
CA THR A 543 1.29 -10.42 -27.62
C THR A 543 1.75 -10.95 -26.27
N PHE A 544 3.06 -11.12 -26.11
CA PHE A 544 3.73 -11.18 -24.84
C PHE A 544 4.33 -9.77 -24.58
N ASP A 545 3.97 -9.21 -23.45
CA ASP A 545 4.34 -7.86 -23.04
C ASP A 545 5.29 -7.94 -21.86
N ARG A 546 6.34 -7.15 -21.87
CA ARG A 546 7.31 -7.09 -20.79
C ARG A 546 7.64 -5.64 -20.45
N GLU A 547 7.54 -5.31 -19.15
CA GLU A 547 8.07 -4.06 -18.61
C GLU A 547 9.59 -4.22 -18.44
N LEU A 548 10.33 -3.28 -19.01
CA LEU A 548 11.80 -3.23 -18.98
C LEU A 548 12.29 -2.07 -18.11
N GLY A 549 11.38 -1.16 -17.69
CA GLY A 549 11.67 -0.10 -16.75
C GLY A 549 11.77 -0.63 -15.32
N ASP A 550 12.60 0.01 -14.50
CA ASP A 550 12.75 -0.34 -13.09
C ASP A 550 11.57 0.24 -12.28
N ALA A 551 10.76 -0.63 -11.68
CA ALA A 551 9.73 -0.20 -10.76
C ALA A 551 10.35 0.29 -9.43
N PRO A 552 9.78 1.34 -8.80
CA PRO A 552 10.21 1.76 -7.47
C PRO A 552 10.11 0.62 -6.47
N THR A 553 11.15 0.40 -5.68
CA THR A 553 11.19 -0.63 -4.63
C THR A 553 10.64 -0.14 -3.29
N GLN A 554 10.51 1.18 -3.12
CA GLN A 554 10.04 1.82 -1.90
C GLN A 554 8.98 2.90 -2.22
N ALA A 555 7.98 2.99 -1.34
CA ALA A 555 6.99 4.05 -1.31
C ALA A 555 7.22 4.95 -0.08
N TYR A 556 6.93 6.23 -0.20
CA TYR A 556 7.29 7.23 0.81
C TYR A 556 6.08 8.00 1.30
N ALA A 557 6.10 8.35 2.59
CA ALA A 557 5.20 9.34 3.18
C ALA A 557 5.89 10.05 4.35
N GLN A 558 5.30 11.15 4.81
CA GLN A 558 5.68 11.86 6.02
C GLN A 558 4.45 12.01 6.92
N MET A 559 4.60 11.73 8.21
CA MET A 559 3.54 11.95 9.18
C MET A 559 3.40 13.46 9.47
N THR A 560 2.25 14.03 9.13
CA THR A 560 2.02 15.49 9.24
C THR A 560 2.03 15.98 10.68
N SER A 561 1.55 15.14 11.61
CA SER A 561 1.55 15.45 13.06
C SER A 561 2.93 15.33 13.73
N LEU A 562 3.98 14.95 13.00
CA LEU A 562 5.38 14.90 13.43
C LEU A 562 6.28 15.58 12.38
N PRO A 563 6.13 16.88 12.13
CA PRO A 563 6.80 17.58 11.02
C PRO A 563 8.33 17.62 11.14
N GLY A 564 8.89 17.34 12.31
CA GLY A 564 10.35 17.24 12.53
C GLY A 564 10.97 15.91 12.10
N THR A 565 10.16 14.94 11.65
CA THR A 565 10.66 13.65 11.14
C THR A 565 10.95 13.74 9.64
N MET A 566 11.86 12.89 9.16
CA MET A 566 12.09 12.72 7.72
C MET A 566 10.95 11.90 7.08
N PRO A 567 10.69 12.06 5.77
CA PRO A 567 9.83 11.11 5.06
C PRO A 567 10.32 9.68 5.26
N TYR A 568 9.43 8.79 5.66
CA TYR A 568 9.73 7.38 5.86
C TYR A 568 9.47 6.57 4.60
N ALA A 569 10.10 5.41 4.52
CA ALA A 569 9.96 4.46 3.43
C ALA A 569 9.26 3.18 3.92
N VAL A 570 8.46 2.58 3.03
CA VAL A 570 7.93 1.22 3.16
C VAL A 570 8.16 0.46 1.85
N PRO A 571 8.08 -0.88 1.82
CA PRO A 571 8.16 -1.63 0.56
C PRO A 571 7.07 -1.15 -0.42
N ALA A 572 7.45 -0.80 -1.65
CA ALA A 572 6.48 -0.45 -2.67
C ALA A 572 5.61 -1.66 -3.07
N PRO A 573 4.41 -1.44 -3.63
CA PRO A 573 3.68 -2.51 -4.31
C PRO A 573 4.53 -3.14 -5.41
N LYS A 574 4.41 -4.45 -5.59
CA LYS A 574 5.04 -5.17 -6.70
C LYS A 574 4.00 -5.35 -7.80
N PHE A 575 4.40 -5.11 -9.04
CA PHE A 575 3.57 -5.33 -10.23
C PHE A 575 4.25 -6.33 -11.14
N ASP A 576 3.46 -7.10 -11.90
CA ASP A 576 4.02 -8.04 -12.86
C ASP A 576 4.75 -7.30 -13.98
N ASP A 577 5.94 -7.74 -14.30
CA ASP A 577 6.78 -7.23 -15.37
C ASP A 577 6.54 -7.95 -16.71
N GLY A 578 5.83 -9.09 -16.72
CA GLY A 578 5.55 -9.90 -17.90
C GLY A 578 4.19 -10.59 -17.87
N TYR A 579 3.44 -10.47 -18.96
CA TYR A 579 2.12 -11.09 -19.15
C TYR A 579 1.80 -11.19 -20.66
N ALA A 580 0.72 -11.87 -21.00
CA ALA A 580 0.21 -11.86 -22.37
C ALA A 580 -0.98 -10.89 -22.49
N THR A 581 -1.15 -10.28 -23.68
CA THR A 581 -2.34 -9.50 -24.02
C THR A 581 -3.02 -10.15 -25.23
N LEU A 582 -4.32 -10.42 -25.09
CA LEU A 582 -5.18 -10.86 -26.18
C LEU A 582 -6.08 -9.70 -26.60
N THR A 583 -5.96 -9.26 -27.83
CA THR A 583 -6.83 -8.26 -28.46
C THR A 583 -7.62 -8.91 -29.57
N TYR A 584 -8.92 -8.63 -29.65
CA TYR A 584 -9.78 -9.10 -30.74
C TYR A 584 -10.82 -8.03 -31.07
N GLY A 585 -11.29 -8.05 -32.30
CA GLY A 585 -12.27 -7.05 -32.73
C GLY A 585 -12.73 -7.24 -34.16
N VAL A 586 -13.43 -6.24 -34.64
CA VAL A 586 -13.99 -6.20 -35.99
C VAL A 586 -13.82 -4.80 -36.58
N ARG A 587 -13.25 -4.74 -37.78
CA ARG A 587 -13.27 -3.57 -38.64
C ARG A 587 -14.44 -3.71 -39.61
N SER A 588 -15.24 -2.67 -39.75
CA SER A 588 -16.39 -2.66 -40.64
C SER A 588 -16.59 -1.32 -41.32
N GLN A 589 -17.33 -1.33 -42.39
CA GLN A 589 -17.74 -0.15 -43.11
C GLN A 589 -19.26 -0.14 -43.23
N LEU A 590 -19.93 0.78 -42.55
CA LEU A 590 -21.38 0.90 -42.49
C LEU A 590 -21.80 2.33 -42.75
N TRP A 591 -22.79 2.53 -43.64
CA TRP A 591 -23.34 3.85 -44.00
C TRP A 591 -22.27 4.87 -44.45
N GLY A 592 -21.21 4.39 -45.09
CA GLY A 592 -20.10 5.23 -45.56
C GLY A 592 -19.20 5.75 -44.43
N MET A 593 -19.27 5.14 -43.24
CA MET A 593 -18.35 5.38 -42.12
C MET A 593 -17.52 4.13 -41.85
N ASP A 594 -16.28 4.34 -41.48
CA ASP A 594 -15.40 3.29 -40.94
C ASP A 594 -15.72 3.07 -39.47
N MET A 595 -15.83 1.82 -39.05
CA MET A 595 -16.08 1.44 -37.69
C MET A 595 -15.05 0.38 -37.25
N LEU A 596 -14.46 0.57 -36.08
CA LEU A 596 -13.58 -0.36 -35.42
C LEU A 596 -14.12 -0.63 -34.02
N THR A 597 -14.45 -1.87 -33.73
CA THR A 597 -14.78 -2.32 -32.35
C THR A 597 -13.74 -3.31 -31.92
N GLY A 598 -13.20 -3.14 -30.73
CA GLY A 598 -12.20 -4.06 -30.19
C GLY A 598 -12.30 -4.20 -28.69
N SER A 599 -11.75 -5.30 -28.21
CA SER A 599 -11.52 -5.55 -26.79
C SER A 599 -10.14 -6.15 -26.60
N SER A 600 -9.47 -5.76 -25.53
CA SER A 600 -8.21 -6.35 -25.10
C SER A 600 -8.30 -6.79 -23.63
N LEU A 601 -7.59 -7.85 -23.30
CA LEU A 601 -7.48 -8.34 -21.92
C LEU A 601 -6.08 -8.90 -21.67
N THR A 602 -5.57 -8.69 -20.46
CA THR A 602 -4.32 -9.32 -20.01
C THR A 602 -4.56 -10.75 -19.54
N VAL A 603 -3.62 -11.64 -19.84
CA VAL A 603 -3.67 -13.08 -19.51
C VAL A 603 -2.35 -13.48 -18.88
N GLY A 604 -2.40 -14.29 -17.83
CA GLY A 604 -1.20 -14.74 -17.11
C GLY A 604 -0.53 -13.64 -16.29
N GLN A 605 -1.29 -12.61 -15.92
CA GLN A 605 -0.88 -11.60 -14.99
C GLN A 605 -1.23 -12.05 -13.57
N ASP A 606 -0.22 -12.39 -12.76
CA ASP A 606 -0.44 -13.00 -11.45
C ASP A 606 -1.07 -12.02 -10.45
N GLY A 607 -0.68 -10.76 -10.48
CA GLY A 607 -1.11 -9.74 -9.53
C GLY A 607 -2.33 -8.94 -9.95
N GLY A 608 -2.91 -9.19 -11.11
CA GLY A 608 -4.05 -8.41 -11.56
C GLY A 608 -4.62 -8.83 -12.89
N SER A 609 -5.44 -7.96 -13.45
CA SER A 609 -5.92 -8.07 -14.82
C SER A 609 -6.39 -6.71 -15.31
N HIS A 610 -6.21 -6.45 -16.59
CA HIS A 610 -6.70 -5.24 -17.23
C HIS A 610 -7.53 -5.63 -18.44
N MET A 611 -8.62 -4.90 -18.64
CA MET A 611 -9.50 -5.08 -19.80
C MET A 611 -9.81 -3.71 -20.39
N SER A 612 -9.87 -3.65 -21.71
CA SER A 612 -10.35 -2.48 -22.44
C SER A 612 -11.34 -2.91 -23.51
N THR A 613 -12.35 -2.08 -23.75
CA THR A 613 -13.29 -2.23 -24.88
C THR A 613 -13.51 -0.87 -25.48
N TYR A 614 -13.46 -0.78 -26.82
CA TYR A 614 -13.55 0.49 -27.53
C TYR A 614 -14.36 0.39 -28.82
N LEU A 615 -14.92 1.54 -29.21
CA LEU A 615 -15.60 1.74 -30.47
C LEU A 615 -15.07 3.03 -31.12
N THR A 616 -14.43 2.90 -32.27
CA THR A 616 -14.00 4.01 -33.09
C THR A 616 -14.90 4.16 -34.31
N ILE A 617 -15.30 5.37 -34.65
CA ILE A 617 -16.08 5.69 -35.84
C ILE A 617 -15.35 6.81 -36.60
N GLY A 618 -15.14 6.62 -37.90
CA GLY A 618 -14.46 7.56 -38.76
C GLY A 618 -15.23 7.87 -40.05
N LYS A 619 -15.07 9.09 -40.55
CA LYS A 619 -15.62 9.54 -41.83
C LYS A 619 -14.49 10.05 -42.72
N ARG A 620 -14.45 9.54 -43.96
CA ARG A 620 -13.51 9.95 -45.00
C ARG A 620 -14.07 11.12 -45.83
N PHE A 621 -13.18 11.98 -46.31
CA PHE A 621 -13.48 13.16 -47.14
C PHE A 621 -12.57 13.24 -48.35
#